data_a49807fbaa8fa99c6547890013787ea3
#
_entry.id   a49807fbaa8fa99c6547890013787ea3
#
_cell.length_a   1.000
_cell.length_b   1.000
_cell.length_c   1.000
_cell.angle_alpha   90.00
_cell.angle_beta   90.00
_cell.angle_gamma   90.00
#
_symmetry.space_group_name_H-M   'P 1'
#
loop_
_entity.id
_entity.type
_entity.pdbx_description
1 polymer ?
#
loop_
_entity_poly.entity_id
_entity_poly.type
_entity_poly.pdbx_seq_one_letter_code
_entity_poly.pdbx_strand_id
1 'polypeptide(L)'
;MTEPRFELTDDLFTPKEVSWLAFNERLLQEAEDLSVPLIDRLKFLGIYSSNLDEFFRVRVATLRRLAGLGFRSREFIRHDPKQVLDQVMREAKRQHARYNALYEQLIVELGEHGIHMIDELAYDEQQASFVEAYFHKIVRHRLHPIMIRGRGDLPPLVDQAIYLAVRLSDSRGKRKPRYALMGIPTDVLNRFVVLPSRNEEHDLTYLDDVIRYNLGSVFSLFPHDTHDAYMVKFAKDAELDLDDDIQESYFSRISRSIKRRGFGSPVRFLYDGSMPDDMLDLLLTKLKIPRDESLTPGARYHHRSDLMNFPTVGKGSLASPERPAVAHPDLPTDGNYLRAVRRPDVLLHFPYHSFDHVLTLLREAALDPKVRSIQICLYRLARNSSVVNALINALRNGKQVTVIM
;
A
#
# COMPACT_ATOMS: atom_id res chain seq x y z
N MET A 1 35.40 26.90 -36.88
CA MET A 1 35.37 26.56 -35.45
C MET A 1 34.26 25.59 -35.28
N THR A 2 34.58 24.31 -35.18
CA THR A 2 33.64 23.21 -34.89
C THR A 2 33.32 23.26 -33.40
N GLU A 3 32.06 23.49 -33.06
CA GLU A 3 31.59 23.42 -31.67
C GLU A 3 31.97 22.03 -31.09
N PRO A 4 32.48 21.97 -29.83
CA PRO A 4 32.80 20.71 -29.20
C PRO A 4 31.48 19.93 -29.07
N ARG A 5 31.33 18.81 -29.81
CA ARG A 5 30.32 17.81 -29.56
C ARG A 5 30.62 17.20 -28.20
N PHE A 6 29.85 17.56 -27.19
CA PHE A 6 29.83 16.82 -25.94
C PHE A 6 29.34 15.39 -26.25
N GLU A 7 30.23 14.42 -26.23
CA GLU A 7 29.81 13.03 -26.18
C GLU A 7 29.18 12.77 -24.82
N LEU A 8 27.88 12.60 -24.80
CA LEU A 8 27.10 12.22 -23.64
C LEU A 8 27.47 10.73 -23.32
N THR A 9 28.44 10.54 -22.42
CA THR A 9 28.79 9.22 -21.92
C THR A 9 27.74 8.73 -20.93
N ASP A 10 27.53 7.42 -20.82
CA ASP A 10 26.53 6.82 -19.91
C ASP A 10 26.76 7.16 -18.44
N ASP A 11 28.00 7.47 -18.05
CA ASP A 11 28.39 7.89 -16.70
C ASP A 11 27.82 9.24 -16.26
N LEU A 12 27.35 10.05 -17.20
CA LEU A 12 26.74 11.36 -16.91
C LEU A 12 25.27 11.26 -16.46
N PHE A 13 24.67 10.08 -16.57
CA PHE A 13 23.25 9.88 -16.27
C PHE A 13 23.06 8.85 -15.16
N THR A 14 22.41 9.25 -14.10
CA THR A 14 21.93 8.33 -13.07
C THR A 14 20.71 7.56 -13.57
N PRO A 15 20.67 6.22 -13.44
CA PRO A 15 19.45 5.46 -13.75
C PRO A 15 18.23 6.04 -13.00
N LYS A 16 17.13 6.19 -13.71
CA LYS A 16 15.91 6.80 -13.14
C LYS A 16 15.39 6.08 -11.91
N GLU A 17 15.60 4.77 -11.80
CA GLU A 17 15.20 3.94 -10.67
C GLU A 17 16.03 4.27 -9.42
N VAL A 18 17.32 4.51 -9.58
CA VAL A 18 18.22 4.91 -8.48
C VAL A 18 17.90 6.34 -8.05
N SER A 19 17.69 7.25 -9.01
CA SER A 19 17.26 8.63 -8.75
C SER A 19 15.93 8.68 -8.02
N TRP A 20 14.99 7.78 -8.37
CA TRP A 20 13.70 7.70 -7.71
C TRP A 20 13.82 7.25 -6.25
N LEU A 21 14.70 6.29 -5.94
CA LEU A 21 14.98 5.89 -4.55
C LEU A 21 15.55 7.04 -3.74
N ALA A 22 16.48 7.82 -4.31
CA ALA A 22 17.02 9.02 -3.67
C ALA A 22 15.92 10.07 -3.40
N PHE A 23 14.96 10.22 -4.32
CA PHE A 23 13.80 11.09 -4.09
C PHE A 23 12.92 10.56 -2.95
N ASN A 24 12.61 9.26 -2.92
CA ASN A 24 11.79 8.67 -1.87
C ASN A 24 12.48 8.74 -0.49
N GLU A 25 13.81 8.71 -0.44
CA GLU A 25 14.59 8.86 0.79
C GLU A 25 14.40 10.22 1.47
N ARG A 26 13.96 11.25 0.75
CA ARG A 26 13.64 12.55 1.35
C ARG A 26 12.52 12.45 2.37
N LEU A 27 11.60 11.49 2.22
CA LEU A 27 10.56 11.22 3.23
C LEU A 27 11.15 10.74 4.56
N LEU A 28 12.29 10.02 4.52
CA LEU A 28 13.01 9.66 5.73
C LEU A 28 13.67 10.88 6.39
N GLN A 29 14.15 11.84 5.58
CA GLN A 29 14.68 13.10 6.10
C GLN A 29 13.60 13.91 6.82
N GLU A 30 12.37 13.99 6.24
CA GLU A 30 11.23 14.64 6.89
C GLU A 30 10.84 13.91 8.19
N ALA A 31 10.93 12.57 8.22
CA ALA A 31 10.67 11.80 9.43
C ALA A 31 11.75 11.98 10.52
N GLU A 32 12.96 12.37 10.15
CA GLU A 32 14.06 12.70 11.07
C GLU A 32 14.00 14.13 11.60
N ASP A 33 13.34 15.03 10.86
CA ASP A 33 13.32 16.46 11.20
C ASP A 33 12.46 16.71 12.46
N LEU A 34 13.11 17.13 13.53
CA LEU A 34 12.46 17.43 14.82
C LEU A 34 11.54 18.66 14.77
N SER A 35 11.62 19.49 13.73
CA SER A 35 10.68 20.59 13.51
C SER A 35 9.32 20.13 12.99
N VAL A 36 9.23 18.89 12.49
CA VAL A 36 7.99 18.26 12.04
C VAL A 36 7.28 17.59 13.22
N PRO A 37 5.97 17.80 13.42
CA PRO A 37 5.20 17.16 14.47
C PRO A 37 5.32 15.63 14.45
N LEU A 38 5.40 15.00 15.63
CA LEU A 38 5.72 13.59 15.80
C LEU A 38 4.80 12.64 15.01
N ILE A 39 3.49 12.87 15.04
CA ILE A 39 2.53 12.05 14.28
C ILE A 39 2.72 12.21 12.77
N ASP A 40 3.06 13.41 12.30
CA ASP A 40 3.33 13.63 10.89
C ASP A 40 4.63 12.95 10.44
N ARG A 41 5.66 12.91 11.30
CA ARG A 41 6.90 12.13 11.06
C ARG A 41 6.58 10.64 10.86
N LEU A 42 5.66 10.07 11.65
CA LEU A 42 5.17 8.70 11.43
C LEU A 42 4.43 8.55 10.10
N LYS A 43 3.59 9.52 9.73
CA LYS A 43 2.89 9.51 8.44
C LYS A 43 3.86 9.56 7.26
N PHE A 44 4.97 10.29 7.37
CA PHE A 44 6.03 10.28 6.35
C PHE A 44 6.66 8.89 6.18
N LEU A 45 6.85 8.13 7.26
CA LEU A 45 7.25 6.73 7.16
C LEU A 45 6.20 5.88 6.44
N GLY A 46 4.92 6.14 6.67
CA GLY A 46 3.81 5.50 5.95
C GLY A 46 3.88 5.77 4.45
N ILE A 47 4.08 7.04 4.05
CA ILE A 47 4.20 7.45 2.65
C ILE A 47 5.42 6.79 2.00
N TYR A 48 6.59 6.81 2.69
CA TYR A 48 7.79 6.12 2.21
C TYR A 48 7.53 4.64 1.90
N SER A 49 6.87 3.94 2.83
CA SER A 49 6.55 2.52 2.69
C SER A 49 5.60 2.26 1.50
N SER A 50 4.55 3.07 1.36
CA SER A 50 3.58 2.98 0.26
C SER A 50 4.24 3.19 -1.10
N ASN A 51 5.07 4.23 -1.19
CA ASN A 51 5.82 4.55 -2.41
C ASN A 51 6.78 3.44 -2.80
N LEU A 52 7.48 2.87 -1.81
CA LEU A 52 8.41 1.78 -2.05
C LEU A 52 7.70 0.51 -2.54
N ASP A 53 6.53 0.19 -1.99
CA ASP A 53 5.72 -0.94 -2.44
C ASP A 53 5.32 -0.78 -3.93
N GLU A 54 4.86 0.41 -4.32
CA GLU A 54 4.52 0.71 -5.71
C GLU A 54 5.75 0.68 -6.63
N PHE A 55 6.89 1.17 -6.16
CA PHE A 55 8.16 1.11 -6.90
C PHE A 55 8.58 -0.33 -7.19
N PHE A 56 8.50 -1.22 -6.20
CA PHE A 56 8.81 -2.64 -6.39
C PHE A 56 7.84 -3.29 -7.36
N ARG A 57 6.54 -3.00 -7.23
CA ARG A 57 5.47 -3.57 -8.04
C ARG A 57 5.59 -3.21 -9.53
N VAL A 58 6.01 -1.98 -9.84
CA VAL A 58 6.06 -1.47 -11.22
C VAL A 58 7.49 -1.48 -11.75
N ARG A 59 8.42 -0.79 -11.07
CA ARG A 59 9.76 -0.53 -11.63
C ARG A 59 10.70 -1.71 -11.45
N VAL A 60 10.76 -2.29 -10.24
CA VAL A 60 11.63 -3.45 -9.99
C VAL A 60 11.14 -4.67 -10.76
N ALA A 61 9.82 -4.86 -10.87
CA ALA A 61 9.22 -5.90 -11.70
C ALA A 61 9.68 -5.78 -13.16
N THR A 62 9.60 -4.57 -13.72
CA THR A 62 10.07 -4.29 -15.10
C THR A 62 11.56 -4.53 -15.25
N LEU A 63 12.40 -4.05 -14.30
CA LEU A 63 13.85 -4.30 -14.34
C LEU A 63 14.19 -5.80 -14.29
N ARG A 64 13.50 -6.59 -13.46
CA ARG A 64 13.68 -8.04 -13.40
C ARG A 64 13.36 -8.73 -14.73
N ARG A 65 12.25 -8.33 -15.37
CA ARG A 65 11.90 -8.84 -16.70
C ARG A 65 12.97 -8.52 -17.74
N LEU A 66 13.45 -7.28 -17.74
CA LEU A 66 14.48 -6.82 -18.68
C LEU A 66 15.82 -7.51 -18.44
N ALA A 67 16.21 -7.68 -17.17
CA ALA A 67 17.42 -8.44 -16.82
C ALA A 67 17.36 -9.91 -17.28
N GLY A 68 16.15 -10.52 -17.27
CA GLY A 68 15.91 -11.88 -17.77
C GLY A 68 16.01 -12.03 -19.30
N LEU A 69 15.88 -10.91 -20.06
CA LEU A 69 15.98 -10.91 -21.54
C LEU A 69 17.45 -10.88 -22.04
N GLY A 70 18.43 -10.64 -21.19
CA GLY A 70 19.86 -10.66 -21.53
C GLY A 70 20.25 -9.63 -22.60
N PHE A 71 21.09 -10.02 -23.56
CA PHE A 71 21.65 -9.13 -24.59
C PHE A 71 20.62 -8.37 -25.43
N ARG A 72 19.41 -8.91 -25.60
CA ARG A 72 18.34 -8.26 -26.37
C ARG A 72 17.80 -6.99 -25.72
N SER A 73 18.01 -6.80 -24.43
CA SER A 73 17.57 -5.60 -23.71
C SER A 73 18.49 -4.40 -23.93
N ARG A 74 19.77 -4.60 -24.27
CA ARG A 74 20.76 -3.53 -24.45
C ARG A 74 20.49 -2.60 -25.63
N GLU A 75 19.73 -3.06 -26.63
CA GLU A 75 19.34 -2.19 -27.78
C GLU A 75 18.33 -1.10 -27.38
N PHE A 76 17.63 -1.26 -26.25
CA PHE A 76 16.52 -0.40 -25.84
C PHE A 76 16.80 0.38 -24.55
N ILE A 77 17.86 0.05 -23.82
CA ILE A 77 18.13 0.64 -22.49
C ILE A 77 19.58 1.06 -22.40
N ARG A 78 19.80 2.32 -21.99
CA ARG A 78 21.13 2.94 -21.88
C ARG A 78 22.04 2.24 -20.86
N HIS A 79 21.46 1.68 -19.77
CA HIS A 79 22.20 1.00 -18.70
C HIS A 79 21.89 -0.50 -18.67
N ASP A 80 22.83 -1.33 -18.24
CA ASP A 80 22.60 -2.76 -18.06
C ASP A 80 21.53 -2.99 -16.96
N PRO A 81 20.36 -3.58 -17.29
CA PRO A 81 19.26 -3.77 -16.34
C PRO A 81 19.66 -4.58 -15.10
N LYS A 82 20.59 -5.52 -15.24
CA LYS A 82 21.07 -6.32 -14.11
C LYS A 82 21.87 -5.48 -13.15
N GLN A 83 22.79 -4.65 -13.64
CA GLN A 83 23.58 -3.76 -12.80
C GLN A 83 22.70 -2.72 -12.09
N VAL A 84 21.71 -2.17 -12.82
CA VAL A 84 20.74 -1.24 -12.22
C VAL A 84 19.92 -1.94 -11.13
N LEU A 85 19.46 -3.17 -11.37
CA LEU A 85 18.72 -3.95 -10.39
C LEU A 85 19.54 -4.19 -9.12
N ASP A 86 20.80 -4.62 -9.28
CA ASP A 86 21.73 -4.84 -8.15
C ASP A 86 21.95 -3.55 -7.34
N GLN A 87 22.08 -2.41 -8.02
CA GLN A 87 22.23 -1.11 -7.37
C GLN A 87 20.96 -0.71 -6.61
N VAL A 88 19.79 -0.87 -7.24
CA VAL A 88 18.48 -0.62 -6.63
C VAL A 88 18.26 -1.48 -5.38
N MET A 89 18.61 -2.77 -5.43
CA MET A 89 18.45 -3.67 -4.29
C MET A 89 19.37 -3.31 -3.12
N ARG A 90 20.65 -2.93 -3.39
CA ARG A 90 21.57 -2.46 -2.35
C ARG A 90 21.05 -1.17 -1.69
N GLU A 91 20.59 -0.21 -2.50
CA GLU A 91 20.11 1.06 -2.00
C GLU A 91 18.80 0.91 -1.19
N ALA A 92 17.87 0.11 -1.69
CA ALA A 92 16.63 -0.20 -0.98
C ALA A 92 16.92 -0.89 0.38
N LYS A 93 17.91 -1.77 0.45
CA LYS A 93 18.33 -2.42 1.71
C LYS A 93 18.91 -1.40 2.70
N ARG A 94 19.76 -0.47 2.24
CA ARG A 94 20.33 0.60 3.06
C ARG A 94 19.22 1.49 3.65
N GLN A 95 18.31 1.95 2.80
CA GLN A 95 17.18 2.78 3.21
C GLN A 95 16.23 2.04 4.15
N HIS A 96 16.02 0.75 3.96
CA HIS A 96 15.17 -0.06 4.85
C HIS A 96 15.75 -0.18 6.26
N ALA A 97 17.07 -0.30 6.39
CA ALA A 97 17.73 -0.31 7.70
C ALA A 97 17.54 1.03 8.44
N ARG A 98 17.72 2.16 7.73
CA ARG A 98 17.47 3.51 8.26
C ARG A 98 16.00 3.69 8.67
N TYR A 99 15.08 3.27 7.82
CA TYR A 99 13.65 3.28 8.08
C TYR A 99 13.27 2.55 9.37
N ASN A 100 13.83 1.35 9.58
CA ASN A 100 13.54 0.57 10.79
C ASN A 100 14.06 1.28 12.05
N ALA A 101 15.27 1.81 12.02
CA ALA A 101 15.83 2.55 13.15
C ALA A 101 14.96 3.78 13.51
N LEU A 102 14.52 4.53 12.48
CA LEU A 102 13.62 5.66 12.68
C LEU A 102 12.27 5.26 13.27
N TYR A 103 11.68 4.18 12.77
CA TYR A 103 10.42 3.69 13.31
C TYR A 103 10.53 3.36 14.80
N GLU A 104 11.56 2.60 15.21
CA GLU A 104 11.78 2.26 16.62
C GLU A 104 11.98 3.53 17.48
N GLN A 105 12.74 4.51 16.99
CA GLN A 105 12.93 5.77 17.66
C GLN A 105 11.60 6.52 17.85
N LEU A 106 10.77 6.61 16.80
CA LEU A 106 9.49 7.32 16.87
C LEU A 106 8.49 6.63 17.81
N ILE A 107 8.52 5.29 17.89
CA ILE A 107 7.69 4.56 18.87
C ILE A 107 8.09 4.88 20.30
N VAL A 108 9.39 4.98 20.58
CA VAL A 108 9.87 5.41 21.92
C VAL A 108 9.44 6.84 22.23
N GLU A 109 9.61 7.76 21.27
CA GLU A 109 9.22 9.17 21.40
C GLU A 109 7.70 9.33 21.60
N LEU A 110 6.86 8.49 20.95
CA LEU A 110 5.41 8.44 21.23
C LEU A 110 5.14 8.09 22.69
N GLY A 111 5.85 7.10 23.26
CA GLY A 111 5.73 6.71 24.67
C GLY A 111 6.05 7.86 25.63
N GLU A 112 7.04 8.70 25.31
CA GLU A 112 7.38 9.90 26.10
C GLU A 112 6.25 10.94 26.08
N HIS A 113 5.38 10.88 25.08
CA HIS A 113 4.19 11.73 24.96
C HIS A 113 2.90 11.05 25.42
N GLY A 114 2.99 9.89 26.12
CA GLY A 114 1.86 9.15 26.66
C GLY A 114 1.04 8.41 25.57
N ILE A 115 1.66 8.09 24.42
CA ILE A 115 1.02 7.30 23.36
C ILE A 115 1.76 5.96 23.26
N HIS A 116 1.10 4.87 23.62
CA HIS A 116 1.71 3.56 23.72
C HIS A 116 1.14 2.58 22.70
N MET A 117 2.03 1.85 22.02
CA MET A 117 1.64 0.72 21.16
C MET A 117 1.67 -0.55 22.01
N ILE A 118 0.50 -1.13 22.26
CA ILE A 118 0.31 -2.32 23.12
C ILE A 118 0.02 -3.52 22.25
N ASP A 119 0.74 -4.61 22.42
CA ASP A 119 0.46 -5.88 21.74
C ASP A 119 -0.50 -6.78 22.55
N GLU A 120 -0.92 -7.91 21.97
CA GLU A 120 -1.89 -8.82 22.55
C GLU A 120 -1.41 -9.51 23.84
N LEU A 121 -0.13 -9.46 24.14
CA LEU A 121 0.44 -10.08 25.34
C LEU A 121 0.43 -9.14 26.55
N ALA A 122 0.25 -7.84 26.32
CA ALA A 122 0.36 -6.80 27.33
C ALA A 122 -0.99 -6.14 27.69
N TYR A 123 -2.12 -6.64 27.18
CA TYR A 123 -3.45 -6.10 27.54
C TYR A 123 -3.76 -6.27 29.01
N ASP A 124 -4.19 -5.19 29.66
CA ASP A 124 -4.81 -5.28 30.98
C ASP A 124 -6.25 -5.87 30.87
N GLU A 125 -6.89 -6.12 32.00
CA GLU A 125 -8.22 -6.74 32.06
C GLU A 125 -9.28 -5.92 31.34
N GLN A 126 -9.23 -4.59 31.40
CA GLN A 126 -10.17 -3.69 30.74
C GLN A 126 -9.93 -3.67 29.22
N GLN A 127 -8.67 -3.62 28.80
CA GLN A 127 -8.27 -3.67 27.41
C GLN A 127 -8.61 -5.03 26.77
N ALA A 128 -8.35 -6.12 27.47
CA ALA A 128 -8.71 -7.47 27.04
C ALA A 128 -10.21 -7.60 26.79
N SER A 129 -11.03 -7.17 27.76
CA SER A 129 -12.49 -7.18 27.63
C SER A 129 -12.98 -6.33 26.45
N PHE A 130 -12.38 -5.15 26.27
CA PHE A 130 -12.68 -4.29 25.11
C PHE A 130 -12.33 -4.97 23.79
N VAL A 131 -11.13 -5.55 23.70
CA VAL A 131 -10.63 -6.24 22.49
C VAL A 131 -11.51 -7.43 22.13
N GLU A 132 -11.94 -8.24 23.09
CA GLU A 132 -12.89 -9.34 22.87
C GLU A 132 -14.23 -8.83 22.33
N ALA A 133 -14.80 -7.81 22.99
CA ALA A 133 -16.08 -7.23 22.56
C ALA A 133 -15.98 -6.63 21.15
N TYR A 134 -14.92 -5.87 20.87
CA TYR A 134 -14.65 -5.28 19.56
C TYR A 134 -14.47 -6.36 18.48
N PHE A 135 -13.70 -7.41 18.79
CA PHE A 135 -13.51 -8.54 17.92
C PHE A 135 -14.85 -9.21 17.56
N HIS A 136 -15.64 -9.59 18.54
CA HIS A 136 -16.90 -10.31 18.33
C HIS A 136 -17.95 -9.45 17.59
N LYS A 137 -18.03 -8.16 17.90
CA LYS A 137 -19.01 -7.26 17.32
C LYS A 137 -18.66 -6.79 15.91
N ILE A 138 -17.37 -6.58 15.62
CA ILE A 138 -16.94 -5.87 14.40
C ILE A 138 -16.00 -6.73 13.54
N VAL A 139 -14.91 -7.24 14.11
CA VAL A 139 -13.82 -7.84 13.33
C VAL A 139 -14.17 -9.23 12.81
N ARG A 140 -14.75 -10.09 13.67
CA ARG A 140 -15.04 -11.50 13.36
C ARG A 140 -15.83 -11.69 12.06
N HIS A 141 -16.81 -10.83 11.81
CA HIS A 141 -17.68 -10.91 10.63
C HIS A 141 -16.99 -10.55 9.31
N ARG A 142 -15.77 -10.07 9.36
CA ARG A 142 -14.95 -9.64 8.21
C ARG A 142 -13.76 -10.57 7.97
N LEU A 143 -13.60 -11.61 8.79
CA LEU A 143 -12.52 -12.57 8.68
C LEU A 143 -12.96 -13.78 7.85
N HIS A 144 -12.09 -14.18 6.93
CA HIS A 144 -12.31 -15.34 6.06
C HIS A 144 -11.09 -16.28 6.14
N PRO A 145 -10.98 -17.11 7.20
CA PRO A 145 -9.86 -18.03 7.35
C PRO A 145 -9.87 -19.11 6.28
N ILE A 146 -8.73 -19.32 5.63
CA ILE A 146 -8.50 -20.33 4.60
C ILE A 146 -7.61 -21.42 5.22
N MET A 147 -8.15 -22.64 5.42
CA MET A 147 -7.34 -23.75 5.90
C MET A 147 -6.42 -24.26 4.81
N ILE A 148 -5.11 -24.32 5.09
CA ILE A 148 -4.11 -24.85 4.17
C ILE A 148 -4.12 -26.37 4.25
N ARG A 149 -4.57 -27.02 3.18
CA ARG A 149 -4.62 -28.49 3.09
C ARG A 149 -3.37 -29.03 2.40
N GLY A 150 -3.01 -30.28 2.70
CA GLY A 150 -1.84 -30.93 2.09
C GLY A 150 -1.94 -31.04 0.56
N ARG A 151 -3.14 -31.26 -0.01
CA ARG A 151 -3.40 -31.32 -1.44
C ARG A 151 -4.23 -30.12 -1.89
N GLY A 152 -3.99 -29.66 -3.13
CA GLY A 152 -4.67 -28.51 -3.73
C GLY A 152 -3.91 -27.19 -3.57
N ASP A 153 -4.21 -26.25 -4.45
CA ASP A 153 -3.67 -24.88 -4.46
C ASP A 153 -4.49 -24.02 -3.49
N LEU A 154 -3.90 -22.91 -3.05
CA LEU A 154 -4.64 -21.85 -2.36
C LEU A 154 -5.51 -21.08 -3.38
N PRO A 155 -6.67 -20.56 -2.94
CA PRO A 155 -7.43 -19.65 -3.79
C PRO A 155 -6.59 -18.43 -4.14
N PRO A 156 -6.93 -17.71 -5.22
CA PRO A 156 -6.27 -16.45 -5.55
C PRO A 156 -6.32 -15.49 -4.37
N LEU A 157 -5.15 -15.01 -3.93
CA LEU A 157 -5.03 -14.06 -2.85
C LEU A 157 -5.07 -12.63 -3.42
N VAL A 158 -5.59 -11.70 -2.62
CA VAL A 158 -5.67 -10.28 -2.98
C VAL A 158 -4.27 -9.67 -2.98
N ASP A 159 -3.91 -8.98 -4.05
CA ASP A 159 -2.63 -8.29 -4.17
C ASP A 159 -2.48 -7.21 -3.10
N GLN A 160 -1.28 -7.08 -2.53
CA GLN A 160 -0.92 -6.15 -1.46
C GLN A 160 -1.71 -6.27 -0.14
N ALA A 161 -2.66 -7.18 -0.03
CA ALA A 161 -3.32 -7.44 1.24
C ALA A 161 -2.36 -8.07 2.25
N ILE A 162 -2.61 -7.78 3.51
CA ILE A 162 -1.88 -8.35 4.63
C ILE A 162 -2.60 -9.62 5.07
N TYR A 163 -1.83 -10.65 5.33
CA TYR A 163 -2.35 -11.91 5.84
C TYR A 163 -1.66 -12.31 7.13
N LEU A 164 -2.38 -12.97 8.01
CA LEU A 164 -1.84 -13.77 9.09
C LEU A 164 -1.77 -15.23 8.64
N ALA A 165 -0.58 -15.76 8.62
CA ALA A 165 -0.33 -17.19 8.49
C ALA A 165 -0.37 -17.80 9.89
N VAL A 166 -1.34 -18.67 10.13
CA VAL A 166 -1.65 -19.21 11.45
C VAL A 166 -1.23 -20.67 11.53
N ARG A 167 -0.54 -21.03 12.62
CA ARG A 167 -0.17 -22.40 12.98
C ARG A 167 -0.97 -22.80 14.21
N LEU A 168 -1.72 -23.86 14.11
CA LEU A 168 -2.46 -24.49 15.20
C LEU A 168 -1.74 -25.76 15.61
N SER A 169 -1.27 -25.85 16.84
CA SER A 169 -0.44 -26.94 17.34
C SER A 169 -1.07 -27.59 18.58
N ASP A 170 -0.61 -28.79 18.85
CA ASP A 170 -0.86 -29.53 20.10
C ASP A 170 0.46 -29.55 20.88
N SER A 171 0.50 -28.89 22.05
CA SER A 171 1.69 -28.79 22.92
C SER A 171 2.28 -30.14 23.29
N ARG A 172 1.44 -31.18 23.30
CA ARG A 172 1.85 -32.55 23.59
C ARG A 172 2.40 -33.30 22.37
N GLY A 173 2.44 -32.66 21.18
CA GLY A 173 2.95 -33.24 19.95
C GLY A 173 2.18 -34.47 19.42
N LYS A 174 0.99 -34.76 19.97
CA LYS A 174 0.18 -35.92 19.57
C LYS A 174 -0.46 -35.77 18.20
N ARG A 175 -0.58 -34.54 17.70
CA ARG A 175 -1.23 -34.19 16.43
C ARG A 175 -0.31 -33.39 15.56
N LYS A 176 -0.38 -33.62 14.25
CA LYS A 176 0.32 -32.77 13.28
C LYS A 176 -0.26 -31.33 13.31
N PRO A 177 0.58 -30.31 13.20
CA PRO A 177 0.12 -28.94 13.15
C PRO A 177 -0.81 -28.72 11.95
N ARG A 178 -1.75 -27.80 12.10
CA ARG A 178 -2.62 -27.31 11.03
C ARG A 178 -2.26 -25.88 10.72
N TYR A 179 -2.44 -25.52 9.49
CA TYR A 179 -2.09 -24.17 9.01
C TYR A 179 -3.30 -23.52 8.38
N ALA A 180 -3.41 -22.23 8.58
CA ALA A 180 -4.42 -21.39 7.94
C ALA A 180 -3.80 -20.09 7.45
N LEU A 181 -4.45 -19.46 6.49
CA LEU A 181 -4.13 -18.12 6.02
C LEU A 181 -5.38 -17.26 6.16
N MET A 182 -5.23 -16.05 6.73
CA MET A 182 -6.35 -15.18 7.03
C MET A 182 -5.99 -13.73 6.68
N GLY A 183 -6.78 -13.11 5.79
CA GLY A 183 -6.61 -11.69 5.46
C GLY A 183 -6.98 -10.78 6.62
N ILE A 184 -6.16 -9.76 6.88
CA ILE A 184 -6.48 -8.69 7.82
C ILE A 184 -7.35 -7.67 7.06
N PRO A 185 -8.56 -7.33 7.51
CA PRO A 185 -9.51 -6.52 6.75
C PRO A 185 -9.21 -5.00 6.85
N THR A 186 -7.99 -4.60 6.45
CA THR A 186 -7.55 -3.19 6.48
C THR A 186 -8.15 -2.34 5.36
N ASP A 187 -8.85 -2.95 4.43
CA ASP A 187 -9.63 -2.26 3.38
C ASP A 187 -10.93 -1.62 3.91
N VAL A 188 -11.44 -2.11 5.05
CA VAL A 188 -12.71 -1.68 5.65
C VAL A 188 -12.59 -1.28 7.13
N LEU A 189 -11.51 -1.65 7.80
CA LEU A 189 -11.24 -1.30 9.20
C LEU A 189 -9.88 -0.59 9.30
N ASN A 190 -9.80 0.40 10.21
CA ASN A 190 -8.51 0.99 10.51
C ASN A 190 -7.62 -0.06 11.19
N ARG A 191 -6.35 -0.09 10.79
CA ARG A 191 -5.37 -1.00 11.37
C ARG A 191 -5.00 -0.63 12.81
N PHE A 192 -5.14 0.64 13.19
CA PHE A 192 -4.92 1.12 14.54
C PHE A 192 -6.24 1.14 15.31
N VAL A 193 -6.26 0.49 16.46
CA VAL A 193 -7.41 0.44 17.37
C VAL A 193 -7.01 1.17 18.65
N VAL A 194 -7.79 2.20 19.01
CA VAL A 194 -7.60 2.93 20.27
C VAL A 194 -8.21 2.10 21.38
N LEU A 195 -7.40 1.79 22.37
CA LEU A 195 -7.80 1.02 23.55
C LEU A 195 -8.33 1.94 24.68
N PRO A 196 -9.13 1.42 25.59
CA PRO A 196 -9.38 2.11 26.84
C PRO A 196 -8.06 2.35 27.56
N SER A 197 -7.81 3.60 27.95
CA SER A 197 -6.57 4.00 28.61
C SER A 197 -6.89 4.70 29.93
N ARG A 198 -5.94 4.65 30.85
CA ARG A 198 -6.05 5.33 32.15
C ARG A 198 -5.39 6.69 32.08
N ASN A 199 -5.94 7.66 32.82
CA ASN A 199 -5.45 9.04 32.86
C ASN A 199 -5.46 9.72 31.46
N GLU A 200 -4.48 10.56 31.18
CA GLU A 200 -4.32 11.25 29.88
C GLU A 200 -3.46 10.45 28.87
N GLU A 201 -3.29 9.15 29.10
CA GLU A 201 -2.54 8.28 28.21
C GLU A 201 -3.42 7.73 27.09
N HIS A 202 -2.81 7.34 25.97
CA HIS A 202 -3.47 6.84 24.79
C HIS A 202 -2.83 5.51 24.36
N ASP A 203 -3.47 4.41 24.72
CA ASP A 203 -3.03 3.08 24.32
C ASP A 203 -3.63 2.71 22.98
N LEU A 204 -2.80 2.22 22.09
CA LEU A 204 -3.15 1.80 20.74
C LEU A 204 -2.70 0.37 20.52
N THR A 205 -3.45 -0.37 19.75
CA THR A 205 -3.03 -1.71 19.29
C THR A 205 -3.25 -1.87 17.80
N TYR A 206 -2.53 -2.79 17.18
CA TYR A 206 -2.81 -3.17 15.82
C TYR A 206 -4.04 -4.09 15.73
N LEU A 207 -4.80 -3.95 14.66
CA LEU A 207 -5.89 -4.87 14.33
C LEU A 207 -5.40 -6.32 14.22
N ASP A 208 -4.14 -6.50 13.83
CA ASP A 208 -3.42 -7.77 13.80
C ASP A 208 -3.44 -8.45 15.19
N ASP A 209 -3.18 -7.67 16.25
CA ASP A 209 -3.09 -8.16 17.62
C ASP A 209 -4.46 -8.39 18.24
N VAL A 210 -5.45 -7.57 17.86
CA VAL A 210 -6.86 -7.87 18.17
C VAL A 210 -7.25 -9.24 17.61
N ILE A 211 -6.80 -9.57 16.40
CA ILE A 211 -7.07 -10.88 15.78
C ILE A 211 -6.26 -11.98 16.46
N ARG A 212 -4.95 -11.75 16.74
CA ARG A 212 -4.09 -12.71 17.43
C ARG A 212 -4.63 -13.10 18.79
N TYR A 213 -5.06 -12.14 19.58
CA TYR A 213 -5.68 -12.37 20.90
C TYR A 213 -6.90 -13.30 20.81
N ASN A 214 -7.67 -13.21 19.72
CA ASN A 214 -8.90 -13.96 19.53
C ASN A 214 -8.76 -15.21 18.66
N LEU A 215 -7.55 -15.67 18.31
CA LEU A 215 -7.34 -16.84 17.43
C LEU A 215 -7.98 -18.12 18.00
N GLY A 216 -7.95 -18.31 19.32
CA GLY A 216 -8.61 -19.44 19.97
C GLY A 216 -10.12 -19.51 19.67
N SER A 217 -10.79 -18.34 19.64
CA SER A 217 -12.20 -18.22 19.26
C SER A 217 -12.43 -18.50 17.77
N VAL A 218 -11.54 -17.98 16.89
CA VAL A 218 -11.63 -18.20 15.43
C VAL A 218 -11.56 -19.67 15.08
N PHE A 219 -10.63 -20.40 15.72
CA PHE A 219 -10.31 -21.78 15.40
C PHE A 219 -10.85 -22.80 16.43
N SER A 220 -11.83 -22.42 17.25
CA SER A 220 -12.42 -23.26 18.31
C SER A 220 -12.94 -24.61 17.84
N LEU A 221 -13.28 -24.78 16.55
CA LEU A 221 -13.68 -26.05 15.94
C LEU A 221 -12.53 -27.07 15.82
N PHE A 222 -11.28 -26.60 15.92
CA PHE A 222 -10.12 -27.47 15.75
C PHE A 222 -9.49 -27.78 17.11
N PRO A 223 -9.16 -29.03 17.38
CA PRO A 223 -8.48 -29.42 18.61
C PRO A 223 -7.02 -28.94 18.56
N HIS A 224 -6.72 -27.87 19.26
CA HIS A 224 -5.39 -27.28 19.44
C HIS A 224 -5.35 -26.61 20.83
N ASP A 225 -4.19 -26.47 21.40
CA ASP A 225 -3.95 -25.79 22.67
C ASP A 225 -2.93 -24.64 22.53
N THR A 226 -2.25 -24.57 21.38
CA THR A 226 -1.34 -23.48 21.04
C THR A 226 -1.65 -22.95 19.63
N HIS A 227 -1.50 -21.65 19.46
CA HIS A 227 -1.66 -20.99 18.17
C HIS A 227 -0.66 -19.84 18.03
N ASP A 228 0.00 -19.81 16.90
CA ASP A 228 0.93 -18.76 16.52
C ASP A 228 0.47 -18.13 15.21
N ALA A 229 0.71 -16.84 15.04
CA ALA A 229 0.35 -16.14 13.81
C ALA A 229 1.47 -15.20 13.36
N TYR A 230 1.85 -15.35 12.11
CA TYR A 230 2.94 -14.63 11.47
C TYR A 230 2.40 -13.80 10.32
N MET A 231 2.84 -12.56 10.23
CA MET A 231 2.42 -11.69 9.15
C MET A 231 3.10 -12.09 7.84
N VAL A 232 2.32 -12.09 6.76
CA VAL A 232 2.82 -12.24 5.39
C VAL A 232 2.15 -11.23 4.46
N LYS A 233 2.90 -10.75 3.49
CA LYS A 233 2.43 -9.89 2.41
C LYS A 233 3.11 -10.28 1.12
N PHE A 234 2.38 -10.34 0.04
CA PHE A 234 2.95 -10.50 -1.29
C PHE A 234 2.48 -9.39 -2.21
N ALA A 235 3.35 -9.02 -3.15
CA ALA A 235 3.04 -8.09 -4.21
C ALA A 235 3.21 -8.78 -5.56
N LYS A 236 2.19 -8.67 -6.40
CA LYS A 236 2.20 -9.15 -7.78
C LYS A 236 2.70 -8.06 -8.71
N ASP A 237 3.09 -8.44 -9.93
CA ASP A 237 3.44 -7.51 -10.99
C ASP A 237 2.19 -6.77 -11.48
N ALA A 238 2.18 -5.44 -11.36
CA ALA A 238 1.03 -4.62 -11.72
C ALA A 238 0.76 -4.60 -13.24
N GLU A 239 1.80 -4.71 -14.06
CA GLU A 239 1.64 -4.65 -15.52
C GLU A 239 1.05 -5.94 -16.11
N LEU A 240 1.06 -7.05 -15.37
CA LEU A 240 0.43 -8.29 -15.79
C LEU A 240 -1.09 -8.30 -15.56
N ASP A 241 -1.60 -7.48 -14.67
CA ASP A 241 -3.04 -7.35 -14.39
C ASP A 241 -3.76 -6.37 -15.35
N LEU A 242 -3.01 -5.46 -16.02
CA LEU A 242 -3.58 -4.44 -16.92
C LEU A 242 -3.79 -4.93 -18.37
N ASP A 243 -3.38 -6.15 -18.69
CA ASP A 243 -3.31 -6.64 -20.08
C ASP A 243 -4.60 -7.28 -20.62
N ASP A 244 -5.72 -7.17 -19.93
CA ASP A 244 -6.98 -7.68 -20.49
C ASP A 244 -7.71 -6.67 -21.42
N ASP A 245 -7.30 -5.41 -21.47
CA ASP A 245 -8.13 -4.41 -22.20
C ASP A 245 -7.39 -3.24 -22.82
N ILE A 246 -6.27 -3.22 -23.45
CA ILE A 246 -5.91 -2.10 -24.35
C ILE A 246 -4.67 -2.40 -25.22
N GLN A 247 -4.87 -2.25 -26.51
CA GLN A 247 -3.94 -2.09 -27.66
C GLN A 247 -2.49 -2.59 -27.51
N GLU A 248 -2.19 -3.58 -28.35
CA GLU A 248 -0.88 -4.24 -28.49
C GLU A 248 0.27 -3.26 -28.73
N SER A 249 1.00 -2.91 -27.67
CA SER A 249 2.33 -2.35 -27.82
C SER A 249 3.35 -3.47 -28.08
N TYR A 250 4.50 -3.14 -28.66
CA TYR A 250 5.59 -4.08 -28.94
C TYR A 250 6.05 -4.83 -27.66
N PHE A 251 5.92 -4.18 -26.48
CA PHE A 251 6.17 -4.78 -25.16
C PHE A 251 5.17 -5.87 -24.80
N SER A 252 3.91 -5.76 -25.19
CA SER A 252 2.90 -6.79 -24.91
C SER A 252 3.16 -8.07 -25.69
N ARG A 253 3.77 -8.00 -26.90
CA ARG A 253 4.18 -9.17 -27.66
C ARG A 253 5.33 -9.94 -27.00
N ILE A 254 6.28 -9.22 -26.41
CA ILE A 254 7.40 -9.82 -25.66
C ILE A 254 6.87 -10.42 -24.35
N SER A 255 6.02 -9.72 -23.63
CA SER A 255 5.36 -10.20 -22.42
C SER A 255 4.53 -11.46 -22.66
N ARG A 256 3.83 -11.56 -23.79
CA ARG A 256 3.03 -12.75 -24.16
C ARG A 256 3.87 -14.01 -24.38
N SER A 257 5.09 -13.87 -24.90
CA SER A 257 6.02 -15.01 -25.03
C SER A 257 6.56 -15.51 -23.69
N ILE A 258 6.57 -14.62 -22.68
CA ILE A 258 6.99 -14.91 -21.30
C ILE A 258 5.79 -15.38 -20.46
N LYS A 259 4.56 -14.87 -20.72
CA LYS A 259 3.31 -15.30 -20.06
C LYS A 259 3.04 -16.82 -20.15
N ARG A 260 3.53 -17.49 -21.18
CA ARG A 260 3.42 -18.95 -21.29
C ARG A 260 4.24 -19.74 -20.28
N ARG A 261 5.13 -19.08 -19.49
CA ARG A 261 6.03 -19.74 -18.52
C ARG A 261 5.77 -19.40 -17.05
N GLY A 262 4.88 -18.46 -16.71
CA GLY A 262 4.66 -18.10 -15.31
C GLY A 262 3.46 -17.18 -15.10
N PHE A 263 2.30 -17.74 -14.89
CA PHE A 263 1.15 -17.01 -14.34
C PHE A 263 1.53 -16.49 -12.95
N GLY A 264 1.75 -15.16 -12.82
CA GLY A 264 1.66 -14.46 -11.55
C GLY A 264 2.70 -14.80 -10.48
N SER A 265 3.99 -14.99 -10.85
CA SER A 265 5.04 -15.07 -9.82
C SER A 265 5.07 -13.76 -9.04
N PRO A 266 4.92 -13.79 -7.70
CA PRO A 266 4.98 -12.59 -6.89
C PRO A 266 6.34 -11.93 -7.04
N VAL A 267 6.34 -10.62 -7.22
CA VAL A 267 7.56 -9.80 -7.37
C VAL A 267 8.25 -9.65 -6.02
N ARG A 268 7.49 -9.71 -4.92
CA ARG A 268 7.99 -9.58 -3.55
C ARG A 268 7.11 -10.36 -2.60
N PHE A 269 7.74 -11.13 -1.71
CA PHE A 269 7.10 -11.80 -0.61
C PHE A 269 7.77 -11.38 0.70
N LEU A 270 7.03 -10.62 1.51
CA LEU A 270 7.46 -10.24 2.86
C LEU A 270 6.84 -11.19 3.86
N TYR A 271 7.62 -11.62 4.83
CA TYR A 271 7.17 -12.51 5.88
C TYR A 271 7.83 -12.17 7.21
N ASP A 272 7.16 -12.48 8.31
CA ASP A 272 7.71 -12.34 9.66
C ASP A 272 8.95 -13.23 9.80
N GLY A 273 10.11 -12.63 10.07
CA GLY A 273 11.37 -13.35 10.18
C GLY A 273 11.44 -14.38 11.32
N SER A 274 10.48 -14.34 12.26
CA SER A 274 10.34 -15.33 13.32
C SER A 274 9.50 -16.56 12.91
N MET A 275 8.94 -16.55 11.69
CA MET A 275 8.14 -17.67 11.18
C MET A 275 8.99 -18.94 11.08
N PRO A 276 8.50 -20.09 11.60
CA PRO A 276 9.19 -21.38 11.46
C PRO A 276 9.39 -21.78 9.99
N ASP A 277 10.55 -22.37 9.70
CA ASP A 277 10.93 -22.78 8.34
C ASP A 277 9.94 -23.75 7.69
N ASP A 278 9.39 -24.69 8.47
CA ASP A 278 8.39 -25.67 7.98
C ASP A 278 7.13 -24.97 7.48
N MET A 279 6.73 -23.89 8.13
CA MET A 279 5.58 -23.09 7.74
C MET A 279 5.89 -22.21 6.52
N LEU A 280 7.08 -21.60 6.50
CA LEU A 280 7.52 -20.80 5.34
C LEU A 280 7.57 -21.67 4.09
N ASP A 281 8.19 -22.88 4.18
CA ASP A 281 8.26 -23.82 3.05
C ASP A 281 6.90 -24.25 2.53
N LEU A 282 5.96 -24.51 3.46
CA LEU A 282 4.60 -24.82 3.09
C LEU A 282 3.94 -23.67 2.31
N LEU A 283 4.08 -22.44 2.79
CA LEU A 283 3.50 -21.26 2.12
C LEU A 283 4.14 -21.03 0.74
N LEU A 284 5.46 -21.08 0.64
CA LEU A 284 6.17 -20.89 -0.63
C LEU A 284 5.74 -21.96 -1.66
N THR A 285 5.61 -23.22 -1.23
CA THR A 285 5.14 -24.31 -2.07
C THR A 285 3.71 -24.08 -2.55
N LYS A 286 2.80 -23.66 -1.63
CA LYS A 286 1.38 -23.43 -1.94
C LYS A 286 1.13 -22.22 -2.81
N LEU A 287 1.95 -21.18 -2.64
CA LEU A 287 1.88 -19.95 -3.41
C LEU A 287 2.72 -20.01 -4.69
N LYS A 288 3.47 -21.10 -4.89
CA LYS A 288 4.40 -21.28 -6.03
C LYS A 288 5.45 -20.17 -6.12
N ILE A 289 5.95 -19.73 -4.96
CA ILE A 289 6.97 -18.70 -4.82
C ILE A 289 8.35 -19.37 -4.79
N PRO A 290 9.29 -19.01 -5.67
CA PRO A 290 10.65 -19.52 -5.61
C PRO A 290 11.40 -18.99 -4.37
N ARG A 291 12.37 -19.77 -3.87
CA ARG A 291 13.32 -19.30 -2.87
C ARG A 291 14.40 -18.47 -3.55
N ASP A 292 14.14 -17.21 -3.80
CA ASP A 292 15.06 -16.29 -4.45
C ASP A 292 15.06 -14.90 -3.76
N GLU A 293 15.63 -13.90 -4.41
CA GLU A 293 15.71 -12.52 -3.92
C GLU A 293 14.35 -11.81 -3.74
N SER A 294 13.25 -12.44 -4.16
CA SER A 294 11.91 -11.93 -3.91
C SER A 294 11.46 -12.09 -2.46
N LEU A 295 12.13 -12.97 -1.70
CA LEU A 295 11.86 -13.21 -0.30
C LEU A 295 12.51 -12.14 0.57
N THR A 296 11.74 -11.49 1.40
CA THR A 296 12.23 -10.46 2.32
C THR A 296 11.74 -10.76 3.73
N PRO A 297 12.62 -11.19 4.65
CA PRO A 297 12.26 -11.29 6.05
C PRO A 297 12.02 -9.88 6.61
N GLY A 298 10.95 -9.72 7.36
CA GLY A 298 10.56 -8.48 8.01
C GLY A 298 10.42 -8.64 9.52
N ALA A 299 10.06 -7.55 10.19
CA ALA A 299 9.65 -7.57 11.58
C ALA A 299 8.20 -8.10 11.70
N ARG A 300 7.72 -8.28 12.93
CA ARG A 300 6.35 -8.69 13.25
C ARG A 300 5.28 -7.85 12.52
N TYR A 301 5.52 -6.52 12.39
CA TYR A 301 4.66 -5.57 11.69
C TYR A 301 5.43 -4.95 10.54
N HIS A 302 5.35 -5.51 9.35
CA HIS A 302 6.14 -5.04 8.21
C HIS A 302 5.36 -4.33 7.11
N HIS A 303 4.03 -4.22 7.20
CA HIS A 303 3.23 -3.38 6.32
C HIS A 303 2.96 -2.03 6.99
N ARG A 304 3.85 -1.08 6.79
CA ARG A 304 3.83 0.20 7.51
C ARG A 304 3.26 1.36 6.70
N SER A 305 2.72 1.12 5.49
CA SER A 305 1.96 2.14 4.75
C SER A 305 0.73 2.61 5.53
N ASP A 306 0.19 1.77 6.41
CA ASP A 306 -0.95 2.11 7.28
C ASP A 306 -0.62 3.21 8.29
N LEU A 307 0.67 3.51 8.56
CA LEU A 307 1.09 4.66 9.38
C LEU A 307 0.55 6.01 8.82
N MET A 308 0.21 6.09 7.54
CA MET A 308 -0.50 7.25 6.98
C MET A 308 -1.84 7.51 7.67
N ASN A 309 -2.46 6.46 8.22
CA ASN A 309 -3.74 6.50 8.94
C ASN A 309 -3.56 6.43 10.45
N PHE A 310 -2.35 6.74 10.95
CA PHE A 310 -2.10 6.76 12.39
C PHE A 310 -3.04 7.77 13.05
N PRO A 311 -3.75 7.38 14.14
CA PRO A 311 -4.74 8.24 14.77
C PRO A 311 -4.09 9.52 15.33
N THR A 312 -4.77 10.64 15.18
CA THR A 312 -4.39 11.88 15.84
C THR A 312 -4.92 11.85 17.28
N VAL A 313 -4.10 11.36 18.19
CA VAL A 313 -4.37 11.28 19.63
C VAL A 313 -3.34 12.08 20.41
N GLY A 314 -3.61 12.35 21.67
CA GLY A 314 -2.72 13.12 22.54
C GLY A 314 -2.80 14.64 22.33
N LYS A 315 -1.71 15.35 22.65
CA LYS A 315 -1.66 16.81 22.56
C LYS A 315 -1.72 17.28 21.10
N GLY A 316 -2.47 18.34 20.84
CA GLY A 316 -2.63 18.89 19.49
C GLY A 316 -1.33 19.32 18.80
N SER A 317 -0.26 19.58 19.55
CA SER A 317 1.08 19.90 19.01
C SER A 317 1.79 18.72 18.34
N LEU A 318 1.32 17.49 18.54
CA LEU A 318 1.91 16.28 17.96
C LEU A 318 1.53 16.04 16.49
N ALA A 319 0.57 16.78 15.96
CA ALA A 319 0.18 16.76 14.57
C ALA A 319 0.02 18.19 14.02
N SER A 320 0.25 18.36 12.74
CA SER A 320 -0.04 19.65 12.08
C SER A 320 -1.53 19.94 12.09
N PRO A 321 -1.93 21.20 12.27
CA PRO A 321 -3.33 21.59 12.21
C PRO A 321 -3.91 21.30 10.81
N GLU A 322 -5.15 20.82 10.78
CA GLU A 322 -5.84 20.63 9.52
C GLU A 322 -6.00 21.99 8.78
N ARG A 323 -5.66 21.97 7.50
CA ARG A 323 -5.85 23.11 6.61
C ARG A 323 -6.90 22.74 5.58
N PRO A 324 -8.18 23.10 5.79
CA PRO A 324 -9.25 22.80 4.84
C PRO A 324 -8.97 23.51 3.52
N ALA A 325 -9.32 22.87 2.42
CA ALA A 325 -9.23 23.47 1.10
C ALA A 325 -10.15 24.70 1.02
N VAL A 326 -9.66 25.77 0.38
CA VAL A 326 -10.39 27.03 0.24
C VAL A 326 -11.16 27.09 -1.07
N ALA A 327 -12.25 27.85 -1.09
CA ALA A 327 -12.96 28.16 -2.31
C ALA A 327 -12.13 29.07 -3.22
N HIS A 328 -12.23 28.87 -4.54
CA HIS A 328 -11.59 29.77 -5.49
C HIS A 328 -12.40 31.10 -5.57
N PRO A 329 -11.75 32.27 -5.49
CA PRO A 329 -12.45 33.55 -5.40
C PRO A 329 -13.32 33.89 -6.62
N ASP A 330 -12.93 33.40 -7.82
CA ASP A 330 -13.64 33.69 -9.07
C ASP A 330 -14.72 32.64 -9.40
N LEU A 331 -14.90 31.63 -8.56
CA LEU A 331 -15.93 30.62 -8.74
C LEU A 331 -17.09 30.84 -7.76
N PRO A 332 -18.35 30.62 -8.20
CA PRO A 332 -19.51 30.79 -7.34
C PRO A 332 -19.53 29.73 -6.23
N THR A 333 -20.07 30.08 -5.07
CA THR A 333 -20.39 29.12 -4.01
C THR A 333 -21.66 28.34 -4.33
N ASP A 334 -22.60 28.94 -5.06
CA ASP A 334 -23.92 28.39 -5.35
C ASP A 334 -24.20 28.45 -6.86
N GLY A 335 -23.97 27.34 -7.56
CA GLY A 335 -24.40 27.12 -8.94
C GLY A 335 -23.82 28.06 -10.00
N ASN A 336 -24.15 27.79 -11.26
CA ASN A 336 -23.75 28.58 -12.43
C ASN A 336 -22.24 28.57 -12.76
N TYR A 337 -21.59 27.45 -12.48
CA TYR A 337 -20.20 27.22 -12.82
C TYR A 337 -19.94 27.32 -14.34
N LEU A 338 -20.86 26.79 -15.15
CA LEU A 338 -20.77 26.90 -16.62
C LEU A 338 -20.75 28.35 -17.11
N ARG A 339 -21.37 29.27 -16.38
CA ARG A 339 -21.27 30.70 -16.69
C ARG A 339 -19.96 31.30 -16.22
N ALA A 340 -19.50 30.94 -15.04
CA ALA A 340 -18.25 31.46 -14.47
C ALA A 340 -17.04 31.12 -15.34
N VAL A 341 -16.95 29.85 -15.82
CA VAL A 341 -15.80 29.38 -16.64
C VAL A 341 -15.87 29.82 -18.13
N ARG A 342 -16.90 30.57 -18.55
CA ARG A 342 -16.97 31.07 -19.93
C ARG A 342 -16.07 32.28 -20.20
N ARG A 343 -15.58 32.92 -19.16
CA ARG A 343 -14.69 34.10 -19.22
C ARG A 343 -13.45 33.84 -18.43
N PRO A 344 -12.54 34.38 -18.02
CA PRO A 344 -11.14 33.95 -18.10
C PRO A 344 -10.99 32.45 -17.72
N ASP A 345 -9.92 31.83 -18.17
CA ASP A 345 -9.54 30.49 -17.75
C ASP A 345 -9.37 30.48 -16.22
N VAL A 346 -9.89 29.45 -15.56
CA VAL A 346 -9.78 29.29 -14.11
C VAL A 346 -8.73 28.24 -13.81
N LEU A 347 -7.70 28.61 -13.05
CA LEU A 347 -6.66 27.72 -12.58
C LEU A 347 -6.94 27.29 -11.15
N LEU A 348 -7.16 26.00 -10.94
CA LEU A 348 -7.29 25.40 -9.61
C LEU A 348 -5.96 24.80 -9.18
N HIS A 349 -5.56 25.09 -7.94
CA HIS A 349 -4.32 24.59 -7.34
C HIS A 349 -4.65 23.63 -6.19
N PHE A 350 -4.59 22.33 -6.47
CA PHE A 350 -4.84 21.29 -5.46
C PHE A 350 -3.57 20.98 -4.66
N PRO A 351 -3.72 20.62 -3.37
CA PRO A 351 -4.95 20.44 -2.58
C PRO A 351 -5.51 21.73 -1.94
N TYR A 352 -4.94 22.91 -2.26
CA TYR A 352 -5.27 24.16 -1.58
C TYR A 352 -6.64 24.71 -1.98
N HIS A 353 -7.03 24.61 -3.26
CA HIS A 353 -8.39 24.87 -3.68
C HIS A 353 -9.27 23.61 -3.54
N SER A 354 -10.57 23.82 -3.24
CA SER A 354 -11.52 22.72 -3.14
C SER A 354 -11.70 22.00 -4.47
N PHE A 355 -11.65 20.68 -4.44
CA PHE A 355 -11.96 19.83 -5.59
C PHE A 355 -13.46 19.81 -5.91
N ASP A 356 -14.31 20.26 -4.98
CA ASP A 356 -15.76 20.38 -5.19
C ASP A 356 -16.10 21.30 -6.36
N HIS A 357 -15.22 22.26 -6.68
CA HIS A 357 -15.39 23.08 -7.88
C HIS A 357 -15.46 22.23 -9.16
N VAL A 358 -14.57 21.26 -9.31
CA VAL A 358 -14.59 20.35 -10.47
C VAL A 358 -15.84 19.45 -10.46
N LEU A 359 -16.17 18.91 -9.28
CA LEU A 359 -17.36 18.05 -9.14
C LEU A 359 -18.65 18.78 -9.46
N THR A 360 -18.78 20.03 -8.98
CA THR A 360 -19.97 20.85 -9.21
C THR A 360 -20.09 21.22 -10.69
N LEU A 361 -18.98 21.63 -11.33
CA LEU A 361 -18.96 21.88 -12.78
C LEU A 361 -19.42 20.66 -13.59
N LEU A 362 -18.91 19.47 -13.25
CA LEU A 362 -19.29 18.23 -13.95
C LEU A 362 -20.77 17.87 -13.71
N ARG A 363 -21.28 18.06 -12.50
CA ARG A 363 -22.69 17.82 -12.16
C ARG A 363 -23.60 18.79 -12.92
N GLU A 364 -23.23 20.06 -12.96
CA GLU A 364 -23.98 21.09 -13.70
C GLU A 364 -23.94 20.78 -15.21
N ALA A 365 -22.79 20.45 -15.75
CA ALA A 365 -22.64 20.05 -17.16
C ALA A 365 -23.44 18.79 -17.52
N ALA A 366 -23.57 17.84 -16.59
CA ALA A 366 -24.39 16.64 -16.79
C ALA A 366 -25.88 16.97 -16.94
N LEU A 367 -26.37 18.03 -16.27
CA LEU A 367 -27.78 18.39 -16.23
C LEU A 367 -28.17 19.46 -17.26
N ASP A 368 -27.27 20.40 -17.60
CA ASP A 368 -27.58 21.52 -18.52
C ASP A 368 -27.89 20.98 -19.93
N PRO A 369 -29.09 21.24 -20.50
CA PRO A 369 -29.45 20.77 -21.83
C PRO A 369 -28.61 21.37 -22.96
N LYS A 370 -27.92 22.48 -22.70
CA LYS A 370 -27.03 23.14 -23.68
C LYS A 370 -25.68 22.44 -23.79
N VAL A 371 -25.28 21.65 -22.82
CA VAL A 371 -24.06 20.84 -22.86
C VAL A 371 -24.33 19.59 -23.68
N ARG A 372 -23.57 19.38 -24.74
CA ARG A 372 -23.69 18.21 -25.63
C ARG A 372 -22.65 17.14 -25.32
N SER A 373 -21.44 17.58 -24.97
CA SER A 373 -20.32 16.66 -24.71
C SER A 373 -19.46 17.15 -23.57
N ILE A 374 -18.82 16.19 -22.87
CA ILE A 374 -17.80 16.41 -21.85
C ILE A 374 -16.55 15.68 -22.29
N GLN A 375 -15.42 16.38 -22.34
CA GLN A 375 -14.11 15.82 -22.62
C GLN A 375 -13.20 16.10 -21.43
N ILE A 376 -12.56 15.07 -20.89
CA ILE A 376 -11.75 15.17 -19.69
C ILE A 376 -10.51 14.28 -19.78
N CYS A 377 -9.37 14.80 -19.33
CA CYS A 377 -8.15 14.03 -19.10
C CYS A 377 -8.05 13.68 -17.61
N LEU A 378 -7.89 12.41 -17.31
CA LEU A 378 -7.75 11.91 -15.94
C LEU A 378 -6.43 11.15 -15.83
N TYR A 379 -5.59 11.58 -14.91
CA TYR A 379 -4.28 10.94 -14.70
C TYR A 379 -4.38 9.75 -13.74
N ARG A 380 -5.17 9.88 -12.69
CA ARG A 380 -5.49 8.84 -11.69
C ARG A 380 -6.92 9.01 -11.20
N LEU A 381 -7.53 7.89 -10.84
CA LEU A 381 -8.87 7.85 -10.26
C LEU A 381 -8.81 7.24 -8.85
N ALA A 382 -9.54 7.86 -7.93
CA ALA A 382 -9.79 7.27 -6.62
C ALA A 382 -10.75 6.08 -6.73
N ARG A 383 -10.69 5.14 -5.79
CA ARG A 383 -11.75 4.15 -5.62
C ARG A 383 -13.08 4.88 -5.36
N ASN A 384 -14.16 4.45 -6.00
CA ASN A 384 -15.48 5.09 -5.90
C ASN A 384 -15.46 6.60 -6.28
N SER A 385 -14.74 6.94 -7.35
CA SER A 385 -14.54 8.31 -7.78
C SER A 385 -15.84 9.06 -8.05
N SER A 386 -16.03 10.20 -7.37
CA SER A 386 -17.15 11.11 -7.61
C SER A 386 -17.14 11.72 -9.02
N VAL A 387 -15.95 11.85 -9.63
CA VAL A 387 -15.80 12.28 -11.03
C VAL A 387 -16.42 11.24 -11.96
N VAL A 388 -16.10 9.95 -11.78
CA VAL A 388 -16.69 8.87 -12.59
C VAL A 388 -18.20 8.84 -12.44
N ASN A 389 -18.72 8.99 -11.22
CA ASN A 389 -20.16 9.04 -10.99
C ASN A 389 -20.83 10.21 -11.71
N ALA A 390 -20.21 11.39 -11.73
CA ALA A 390 -20.70 12.56 -12.45
C ALA A 390 -20.70 12.33 -13.98
N LEU A 391 -19.67 11.69 -14.51
CA LEU A 391 -19.58 11.35 -15.93
C LEU A 391 -20.62 10.28 -16.35
N ILE A 392 -20.83 9.26 -15.50
CA ILE A 392 -21.90 8.27 -15.72
C ILE A 392 -23.28 8.95 -15.72
N ASN A 393 -23.49 9.93 -14.81
CA ASN A 393 -24.73 10.70 -14.79
C ASN A 393 -24.90 11.52 -16.07
N ALA A 394 -23.81 12.12 -16.60
CA ALA A 394 -23.84 12.85 -17.87
C ALA A 394 -24.24 11.93 -19.04
N LEU A 395 -23.67 10.72 -19.12
CA LEU A 395 -24.08 9.71 -20.12
C LEU A 395 -25.57 9.36 -20.03
N ARG A 396 -26.08 9.16 -18.79
CA ARG A 396 -27.50 8.86 -18.57
C ARG A 396 -28.43 10.01 -18.98
N ASN A 397 -27.92 11.25 -19.00
CA ASN A 397 -28.60 12.44 -19.51
C ASN A 397 -28.35 12.68 -21.01
N GLY A 398 -27.86 11.69 -21.74
CA GLY A 398 -27.68 11.74 -23.20
C GLY A 398 -26.48 12.57 -23.67
N LYS A 399 -25.52 12.88 -22.80
CA LYS A 399 -24.28 13.60 -23.16
C LYS A 399 -23.26 12.63 -23.76
N GLN A 400 -22.45 13.12 -24.70
CA GLN A 400 -21.26 12.40 -25.14
C GLN A 400 -20.14 12.63 -24.12
N VAL A 401 -19.48 11.56 -23.67
CA VAL A 401 -18.38 11.65 -22.70
C VAL A 401 -17.14 10.99 -23.29
N THR A 402 -16.05 11.75 -23.36
CA THR A 402 -14.74 11.26 -23.78
C THR A 402 -13.76 11.43 -22.63
N VAL A 403 -13.14 10.32 -22.19
CA VAL A 403 -12.13 10.31 -21.13
C VAL A 403 -10.81 9.86 -21.74
N ILE A 404 -9.75 10.64 -21.51
CA ILE A 404 -8.37 10.28 -21.85
C ILE A 404 -7.66 9.97 -20.52
N MET A 405 -7.06 8.77 -20.44
CA MET A 405 -6.35 8.28 -19.27
C MET A 405 -4.88 8.02 -19.61
#